data_7111cc26bb4df3a71ffda13548d8fd96
#
_entry.id   7111cc26bb4df3a71ffda13548d8fd96
#
_cell.length_a   1.000
_cell.length_b   1.000
_cell.length_c   1.000
_cell.angle_alpha   90.00
_cell.angle_beta   90.00
_cell.angle_gamma   90.00
#
_symmetry.space_group_name_H-M   'P 1'
#
loop_
_entity.id
_entity.type
_entity.pdbx_description
1 polymer ?
#
loop_
_entity_poly.entity_id
_entity_poly.type
_entity_poly.pdbx_seq_one_letter_code
_entity_poly.pdbx_strand_id
1 'polypeptide(L)'
;MIHYVCKYTPLELFKGFGEECAVLEEMPENFELSDQIAHANLCGFGKSVIQAVLEGKVEQLVLVNCCDSMRRVYDIVESTGKCKFLYMLDMPHEDNDCEKVKLAQGIHRLKKAYEKFSGKTFDRSGFLNAFSHEPVDNQPYIGVLGVRVSGILEKMIRDNIRMDVENLTCTGGRRLAVIREELEKMEDDAMFLAYADALLSQMPCFRMNNSTRRNRLYLDPNLKGIIYHTIKFCDYYGFEYASIKRDIKVPLLKIETDFTSQSAGFCGDPGRL
;
A
#
# COMPACT_ATOMS: atom_id res chain seq x y z
N MET A 1 4.58 -2.24 17.33
CA MET A 1 3.76 -1.82 16.16
C MET A 1 4.58 -1.96 14.91
N ILE A 2 4.05 -2.59 13.88
CA ILE A 2 4.68 -2.80 12.56
C ILE A 2 4.19 -1.73 11.60
N HIS A 3 5.09 -0.94 11.04
CA HIS A 3 4.75 -0.03 9.95
C HIS A 3 4.90 -0.72 8.61
N TYR A 4 4.01 -0.42 7.67
CA TYR A 4 4.04 -0.98 6.33
C TYR A 4 3.70 0.05 5.26
N VAL A 5 4.03 -0.26 3.99
CA VAL A 5 3.91 0.70 2.89
C VAL A 5 3.02 0.23 1.73
N CYS A 6 2.47 -0.97 1.79
CA CYS A 6 1.77 -1.56 0.65
C CYS A 6 0.61 -2.44 1.11
N LYS A 7 -0.52 -2.36 0.43
CA LYS A 7 -1.71 -3.18 0.74
C LYS A 7 -1.50 -4.70 0.61
N TYR A 8 -0.47 -5.12 -0.11
CA TYR A 8 -0.11 -6.53 -0.24
C TYR A 8 0.75 -7.05 0.93
N THR A 9 1.13 -6.18 1.87
CA THR A 9 1.81 -6.63 3.09
C THR A 9 0.92 -7.59 3.87
N PRO A 10 1.44 -8.74 4.32
CA PRO A 10 0.65 -9.77 5.00
C PRO A 10 0.36 -9.36 6.47
N LEU A 11 -0.61 -8.49 6.68
CA LEU A 11 -0.93 -7.91 7.99
C LEU A 11 -1.45 -8.95 8.98
N GLU A 12 -2.24 -9.91 8.49
CA GLU A 12 -2.80 -11.01 9.29
C GLU A 12 -1.70 -11.89 9.89
N LEU A 13 -0.56 -12.03 9.19
CA LEU A 13 0.62 -12.70 9.73
C LEU A 13 1.08 -12.07 11.05
N PHE A 14 1.14 -10.74 11.12
CA PHE A 14 1.56 -10.01 12.31
C PHE A 14 0.52 -10.07 13.43
N LYS A 15 -0.77 -10.18 13.09
CA LYS A 15 -1.82 -10.47 14.08
C LYS A 15 -1.62 -11.83 14.74
N GLY A 16 -1.08 -12.82 14.01
CA GLY A 16 -0.64 -14.10 14.58
C GLY A 16 0.53 -13.98 15.58
N PHE A 17 1.19 -12.84 15.66
CA PHE A 17 2.18 -12.52 16.71
C PHE A 17 1.64 -11.57 17.77
N GLY A 18 0.35 -11.23 17.71
CA GLY A 18 -0.26 -10.23 18.59
C GLY A 18 0.21 -8.80 18.31
N GLU A 19 0.67 -8.52 17.09
CA GLU A 19 1.16 -7.20 16.72
C GLU A 19 0.09 -6.35 16.04
N GLU A 20 0.14 -5.06 16.32
CA GLU A 20 -0.60 -4.05 15.58
C GLU A 20 0.21 -3.58 14.37
N CYS A 21 -0.51 -3.33 13.26
CA CYS A 21 0.07 -2.82 12.02
C CYS A 21 -0.50 -1.44 11.72
N ALA A 22 0.35 -0.52 11.25
CA ALA A 22 -0.04 0.80 10.80
C ALA A 22 0.55 1.09 9.42
N VAL A 23 -0.26 1.61 8.51
CA VAL A 23 0.26 2.10 7.24
C VAL A 23 1.12 3.34 7.48
N LEU A 24 2.28 3.41 6.82
CA LEU A 24 3.15 4.58 6.91
C LEU A 24 2.69 5.62 5.89
N GLU A 25 1.91 6.59 6.35
CA GLU A 25 1.32 7.66 5.54
C GLU A 25 1.64 9.06 6.09
N GLU A 26 2.52 9.15 7.07
CA GLU A 26 2.90 10.43 7.66
C GLU A 26 3.60 11.32 6.63
N MET A 27 3.11 12.54 6.51
CA MET A 27 3.76 13.58 5.71
C MET A 27 4.59 14.46 6.65
N PRO A 28 5.92 14.48 6.53
CA PRO A 28 6.77 15.37 7.32
C PRO A 28 6.56 16.83 6.89
N GLU A 29 6.92 17.76 7.73
CA GLU A 29 6.93 19.19 7.37
C GLU A 29 7.96 19.49 6.28
N ASN A 30 9.10 18.83 6.36
CA ASN A 30 10.21 18.97 5.41
C ASN A 30 11.02 17.67 5.31
N PHE A 31 12.03 17.65 4.48
CA PHE A 31 12.93 16.51 4.26
C PHE A 31 14.36 16.77 4.76
N GLU A 32 14.55 17.63 5.77
CA GLU A 32 15.88 18.04 6.20
C GLU A 32 16.83 16.88 6.55
N LEU A 33 16.35 15.85 7.25
CA LEU A 33 17.18 14.71 7.58
C LEU A 33 17.35 13.76 6.39
N SER A 34 16.28 13.49 5.66
CA SER A 34 16.35 12.58 4.52
C SER A 34 17.19 13.12 3.37
N ASP A 35 17.17 14.44 3.12
CA ASP A 35 17.94 15.08 2.06
C ASP A 35 19.46 15.07 2.31
N GLN A 36 19.88 14.82 3.55
CA GLN A 36 21.33 14.68 3.86
C GLN A 36 21.91 13.34 3.37
N ILE A 37 21.06 12.31 3.21
CA ILE A 37 21.52 10.95 2.91
C ILE A 37 20.85 10.33 1.68
N ALA A 38 19.76 10.91 1.18
CA ALA A 38 19.04 10.46 0.01
C ALA A 38 19.30 11.34 -1.20
N HIS A 39 19.22 10.73 -2.40
CA HIS A 39 19.33 11.48 -3.65
C HIS A 39 18.17 12.47 -3.82
N ALA A 40 18.47 13.67 -4.34
CA ALA A 40 17.50 14.76 -4.53
C ALA A 40 16.24 14.33 -5.33
N ASN A 41 16.40 13.44 -6.33
CA ASN A 41 15.32 12.95 -7.17
C ASN A 41 14.58 11.70 -6.60
N LEU A 42 14.86 11.32 -5.36
CA LEU A 42 14.03 10.31 -4.70
C LEU A 42 12.62 10.87 -4.52
N CYS A 43 11.58 10.06 -4.80
CA CYS A 43 10.21 10.53 -4.68
C CYS A 43 9.89 10.95 -3.23
N GLY A 44 9.01 11.94 -3.07
CA GLY A 44 8.67 12.50 -1.77
C GLY A 44 8.24 11.46 -0.74
N PHE A 45 7.48 10.42 -1.15
CA PHE A 45 7.15 9.33 -0.25
C PHE A 45 8.39 8.54 0.22
N GLY A 46 9.34 8.26 -0.66
CA GLY A 46 10.59 7.59 -0.27
C GLY A 46 11.38 8.40 0.75
N LYS A 47 11.45 9.73 0.55
CA LYS A 47 12.06 10.66 1.52
C LYS A 47 11.30 10.68 2.85
N SER A 48 9.97 10.66 2.81
CA SER A 48 9.12 10.64 4.02
C SER A 48 9.37 9.37 4.87
N VAL A 49 9.53 8.20 4.25
CA VAL A 49 9.88 6.96 4.95
C VAL A 49 11.23 7.09 5.65
N ILE A 50 12.25 7.59 4.96
CA ILE A 50 13.59 7.80 5.53
C ILE A 50 13.52 8.83 6.68
N GLN A 51 12.81 9.94 6.48
CA GLN A 51 12.63 10.98 7.48
C GLN A 51 12.00 10.44 8.76
N ALA A 52 10.91 9.66 8.65
CA ALA A 52 10.22 9.06 9.79
C ALA A 52 11.11 8.08 10.60
N VAL A 53 11.96 7.31 9.92
CA VAL A 53 12.95 6.44 10.58
C VAL A 53 14.03 7.26 11.26
N LEU A 54 14.55 8.30 10.62
CA LEU A 54 15.58 9.17 11.19
C LEU A 54 15.09 9.92 12.43
N GLU A 55 13.83 10.31 12.45
CA GLU A 55 13.15 10.93 13.58
C GLU A 55 12.79 9.94 14.70
N GLY A 56 13.02 8.65 14.51
CA GLY A 56 12.70 7.61 15.51
C GLY A 56 11.22 7.29 15.65
N LYS A 57 10.38 7.72 14.70
CA LYS A 57 8.94 7.43 14.68
C LYS A 57 8.62 6.01 14.22
N VAL A 58 9.54 5.38 13.50
CA VAL A 58 9.40 4.05 12.91
C VAL A 58 10.55 3.16 13.33
N GLU A 59 10.24 2.17 14.18
CA GLU A 59 11.24 1.22 14.68
C GLU A 59 11.15 -0.16 14.02
N GLN A 60 9.97 -0.52 13.50
CA GLN A 60 9.73 -1.78 12.81
C GLN A 60 9.04 -1.49 11.49
N LEU A 61 9.64 -1.91 10.38
CA LEU A 61 9.20 -1.53 9.05
C LEU A 61 9.25 -2.71 8.08
N VAL A 62 8.14 -2.94 7.39
CA VAL A 62 8.05 -3.87 6.27
C VAL A 62 7.86 -3.08 4.98
N LEU A 63 8.86 -3.11 4.14
CA LEU A 63 8.86 -2.57 2.80
C LEU A 63 8.51 -3.65 1.78
N VAL A 64 8.10 -3.22 0.61
CA VAL A 64 7.83 -4.06 -0.55
C VAL A 64 8.67 -3.55 -1.72
N ASN A 65 9.30 -4.44 -2.48
CA ASN A 65 10.11 -4.11 -3.65
C ASN A 65 9.27 -3.59 -4.83
N CYS A 66 8.31 -2.68 -4.56
CA CYS A 66 7.35 -2.23 -5.55
C CYS A 66 7.93 -1.32 -6.65
N CYS A 67 9.07 -0.69 -6.42
CA CYS A 67 9.81 0.13 -7.40
C CYS A 67 11.27 0.27 -6.95
N ASP A 68 12.11 0.80 -7.84
CA ASP A 68 13.54 1.00 -7.53
C ASP A 68 13.75 2.02 -6.39
N SER A 69 12.90 3.03 -6.30
CA SER A 69 12.92 3.96 -5.16
C SER A 69 12.77 3.24 -3.81
N MET A 70 11.82 2.30 -3.68
CA MET A 70 11.64 1.56 -2.43
C MET A 70 12.81 0.63 -2.10
N ARG A 71 13.48 0.07 -3.12
CA ARG A 71 14.72 -0.69 -2.89
C ARG A 71 15.83 0.20 -2.35
N ARG A 72 16.00 1.40 -2.91
CA ARG A 72 16.98 2.38 -2.39
C ARG A 72 16.62 2.90 -1.00
N VAL A 73 15.33 3.10 -0.72
CA VAL A 73 14.86 3.43 0.64
C VAL A 73 15.26 2.33 1.63
N TYR A 74 15.09 1.06 1.27
CA TYR A 74 15.52 -0.06 2.12
C TYR A 74 17.02 0.01 2.43
N ASP A 75 17.86 0.13 1.39
CA ASP A 75 19.32 0.18 1.55
C ASP A 75 19.76 1.36 2.44
N ILE A 76 19.12 2.53 2.26
CA ILE A 76 19.40 3.73 3.06
C ILE A 76 18.97 3.49 4.51
N VAL A 77 17.75 3.02 4.74
CA VAL A 77 17.23 2.76 6.10
C VAL A 77 18.09 1.72 6.81
N GLU A 78 18.45 0.63 6.13
CA GLU A 78 19.34 -0.42 6.65
C GLU A 78 20.69 0.18 7.11
N SER A 79 21.29 1.02 6.26
CA SER A 79 22.58 1.66 6.56
C SER A 79 22.56 2.56 7.80
N THR A 80 21.38 3.10 8.19
CA THR A 80 21.25 3.94 9.38
C THR A 80 21.29 3.15 10.68
N GLY A 81 20.96 1.86 10.66
CA GLY A 81 20.83 1.01 11.84
C GLY A 81 19.74 1.43 12.84
N LYS A 82 18.87 2.40 12.47
CA LYS A 82 17.85 2.96 13.38
C LYS A 82 16.58 2.12 13.46
N CYS A 83 16.32 1.27 12.47
CA CYS A 83 15.18 0.37 12.47
C CYS A 83 15.51 -0.93 13.20
N LYS A 84 14.76 -1.28 14.26
CA LYS A 84 14.96 -2.51 15.03
C LYS A 84 14.60 -3.77 14.24
N PHE A 85 13.55 -3.67 13.42
CA PHE A 85 13.15 -4.69 12.46
C PHE A 85 12.89 -4.04 11.11
N LEU A 86 13.70 -4.39 10.14
CA LEU A 86 13.54 -3.96 8.74
C LEU A 86 13.45 -5.19 7.85
N TYR A 87 12.42 -5.26 7.03
CA TYR A 87 12.24 -6.37 6.11
C TYR A 87 11.77 -5.89 4.74
N MET A 88 12.38 -6.42 3.68
CA MET A 88 11.93 -6.23 2.30
C MET A 88 11.17 -7.48 1.86
N LEU A 89 9.87 -7.35 1.66
CA LEU A 89 9.05 -8.42 1.09
C LEU A 89 9.14 -8.38 -0.44
N ASP A 90 9.60 -9.47 -1.03
CA ASP A 90 9.58 -9.65 -2.47
C ASP A 90 8.15 -9.92 -2.94
N MET A 91 7.60 -8.94 -3.64
CA MET A 91 6.28 -9.03 -4.23
C MET A 91 6.38 -9.38 -5.72
N PRO A 92 5.63 -10.36 -6.19
CA PRO A 92 5.52 -10.64 -7.62
C PRO A 92 4.82 -9.50 -8.37
N HIS A 93 5.02 -9.46 -9.70
CA HIS A 93 4.32 -8.52 -10.59
C HIS A 93 3.04 -9.12 -11.20
N GLU A 94 2.85 -10.42 -11.07
CA GLU A 94 1.74 -11.18 -11.64
C GLU A 94 1.03 -11.99 -10.56
N ASP A 95 -0.14 -12.52 -10.90
CA ASP A 95 -0.98 -13.32 -10.01
C ASP A 95 -1.17 -14.78 -10.50
N ASN A 96 -0.21 -15.29 -11.29
CA ASN A 96 -0.21 -16.67 -11.73
C ASN A 96 0.23 -17.63 -10.60
N ASP A 97 0.02 -18.94 -10.81
CA ASP A 97 0.26 -19.94 -9.75
C ASP A 97 1.73 -19.99 -9.29
N CYS A 98 2.68 -19.76 -10.18
CA CYS A 98 4.09 -19.70 -9.81
C CYS A 98 4.36 -18.54 -8.86
N GLU A 99 3.78 -17.38 -9.12
CA GLU A 99 3.97 -16.18 -8.33
C GLU A 99 3.25 -16.28 -6.96
N LYS A 100 2.11 -16.98 -6.89
CA LYS A 100 1.44 -17.32 -5.62
C LYS A 100 2.35 -18.16 -4.72
N VAL A 101 2.98 -19.19 -5.28
CA VAL A 101 3.94 -20.03 -4.55
C VAL A 101 5.14 -19.21 -4.05
N LYS A 102 5.72 -18.36 -4.89
CA LYS A 102 6.83 -17.48 -4.48
C LYS A 102 6.43 -16.54 -3.36
N LEU A 103 5.24 -15.95 -3.42
CA LEU A 103 4.73 -15.07 -2.36
C LEU A 103 4.49 -15.85 -1.07
N ALA A 104 3.89 -17.04 -1.12
CA ALA A 104 3.71 -17.90 0.05
C ALA A 104 5.04 -18.22 0.73
N GLN A 105 6.06 -18.58 -0.06
CA GLN A 105 7.41 -18.78 0.45
C GLN A 105 8.02 -17.50 1.05
N GLY A 106 7.74 -16.33 0.43
CA GLY A 106 8.12 -15.02 0.97
C GLY A 106 7.50 -14.73 2.33
N ILE A 107 6.23 -15.05 2.49
CA ILE A 107 5.50 -14.94 3.76
C ILE A 107 6.08 -15.88 4.82
N HIS A 108 6.43 -17.11 4.47
CA HIS A 108 7.12 -18.02 5.38
C HIS A 108 8.50 -17.50 5.83
N ARG A 109 9.27 -16.90 4.90
CA ARG A 109 10.55 -16.28 5.27
C ARG A 109 10.36 -15.10 6.20
N LEU A 110 9.37 -14.24 5.93
CA LEU A 110 9.02 -13.12 6.81
C LEU A 110 8.59 -13.61 8.20
N LYS A 111 7.74 -14.65 8.27
CA LYS A 111 7.34 -15.30 9.53
C LYS A 111 8.54 -15.71 10.36
N LYS A 112 9.47 -16.48 9.76
CA LYS A 112 10.69 -16.94 10.44
C LYS A 112 11.61 -15.78 10.87
N ALA A 113 11.74 -14.76 10.03
CA ALA A 113 12.53 -13.57 10.36
C ALA A 113 11.95 -12.82 11.57
N TYR A 114 10.61 -12.71 11.61
CA TYR A 114 9.94 -12.03 12.72
C TYR A 114 9.95 -12.87 14.01
N GLU A 115 9.79 -14.18 13.94
CA GLU A 115 9.96 -15.11 15.07
C GLU A 115 11.35 -14.95 15.71
N LYS A 116 12.39 -14.94 14.86
CA LYS A 116 13.78 -14.76 15.31
C LYS A 116 14.02 -13.40 15.97
N PHE A 117 13.44 -12.34 15.42
CA PHE A 117 13.59 -10.98 15.94
C PHE A 117 12.83 -10.78 17.25
N SER A 118 11.56 -11.18 17.29
CA SER A 118 10.66 -10.89 18.42
C SER A 118 10.76 -11.89 19.55
N GLY A 119 11.29 -13.10 19.31
CA GLY A 119 11.24 -14.22 20.24
C GLY A 119 9.84 -14.80 20.46
N LYS A 120 8.83 -14.32 19.74
CA LYS A 120 7.44 -14.78 19.85
C LYS A 120 7.19 -16.00 18.96
N THR A 121 6.29 -16.86 19.40
CA THR A 121 5.78 -17.98 18.59
C THR A 121 4.54 -17.52 17.81
N PHE A 122 4.44 -17.92 16.57
CA PHE A 122 3.27 -17.64 15.74
C PHE A 122 2.02 -18.35 16.27
N ASP A 123 0.97 -17.59 16.55
CA ASP A 123 -0.34 -18.10 16.91
C ASP A 123 -1.26 -18.15 15.67
N ARG A 124 -1.55 -19.37 15.25
CA ARG A 124 -2.44 -19.63 14.12
C ARG A 124 -3.86 -19.09 14.37
N SER A 125 -4.34 -19.15 15.61
CA SER A 125 -5.67 -18.64 15.95
C SER A 125 -5.75 -17.14 15.81
N GLY A 126 -4.73 -16.42 16.28
CA GLY A 126 -4.61 -14.98 16.10
C GLY A 126 -4.55 -14.58 14.64
N PHE A 127 -3.83 -15.33 13.80
CA PHE A 127 -3.80 -15.15 12.35
C PHE A 127 -5.20 -15.34 11.72
N LEU A 128 -5.89 -16.44 12.02
CA LEU A 128 -7.22 -16.74 11.46
C LEU A 128 -8.29 -15.73 11.92
N ASN A 129 -8.19 -15.24 13.14
CA ASN A 129 -9.12 -14.25 13.69
C ASN A 129 -8.94 -12.84 13.07
N ALA A 130 -7.84 -12.61 12.36
CA ALA A 130 -7.58 -11.32 11.72
C ALA A 130 -8.33 -11.13 10.40
N PHE A 131 -8.91 -12.19 9.84
CA PHE A 131 -9.71 -12.08 8.62
C PHE A 131 -11.13 -11.59 8.95
N SER A 132 -11.48 -10.44 8.40
CA SER A 132 -12.83 -9.88 8.45
C SER A 132 -13.46 -9.93 7.06
N HIS A 133 -14.75 -10.20 7.03
CA HIS A 133 -15.53 -10.12 5.79
C HIS A 133 -16.22 -8.75 5.75
N GLU A 134 -15.73 -7.85 4.91
CA GLU A 134 -16.43 -6.59 4.66
C GLU A 134 -17.35 -6.78 3.44
N PRO A 135 -18.64 -6.44 3.57
CA PRO A 135 -19.56 -6.48 2.44
C PRO A 135 -19.09 -5.50 1.37
N VAL A 136 -19.26 -5.89 0.11
CA VAL A 136 -19.03 -4.99 -1.04
C VAL A 136 -20.22 -4.06 -1.12
N ASP A 137 -20.01 -2.77 -0.96
CA ASP A 137 -21.04 -1.76 -1.22
C ASP A 137 -21.10 -1.51 -2.73
N ASN A 138 -22.31 -1.55 -3.29
CA ASN A 138 -22.56 -1.33 -4.71
C ASN A 138 -23.12 0.07 -4.98
N GLN A 139 -22.85 1.03 -4.12
CA GLN A 139 -23.29 2.42 -4.32
C GLN A 139 -22.40 3.16 -5.33
N PRO A 140 -22.91 4.21 -5.98
CA PRO A 140 -22.09 5.08 -6.80
C PRO A 140 -20.99 5.76 -5.99
N TYR A 141 -19.75 5.81 -6.54
CA TYR A 141 -18.60 6.34 -5.83
C TYR A 141 -17.64 7.14 -6.73
N ILE A 142 -16.80 7.93 -6.06
CA ILE A 142 -15.60 8.56 -6.66
C ILE A 142 -14.38 7.72 -6.27
N GLY A 143 -13.62 7.25 -7.25
CA GLY A 143 -12.40 6.50 -7.02
C GLY A 143 -11.20 7.42 -6.81
N VAL A 144 -10.46 7.23 -5.71
CA VAL A 144 -9.13 7.84 -5.55
C VAL A 144 -8.09 6.83 -6.00
N LEU A 145 -7.39 7.13 -7.08
CA LEU A 145 -6.43 6.26 -7.74
C LEU A 145 -5.01 6.87 -7.72
N GLY A 146 -4.06 6.11 -8.21
CA GLY A 146 -2.68 6.53 -8.33
C GLY A 146 -1.83 6.10 -7.13
N VAL A 147 -0.87 6.92 -6.77
CA VAL A 147 -0.04 6.68 -5.61
C VAL A 147 -0.84 6.91 -4.33
N ARG A 148 -0.37 6.33 -3.21
CA ARG A 148 -1.00 6.51 -1.89
C ARG A 148 -1.44 7.94 -1.60
N VAL A 149 -2.51 8.08 -0.86
CA VAL A 149 -2.91 9.35 -0.25
C VAL A 149 -2.61 9.32 1.24
N SER A 150 -2.22 10.46 1.81
CA SER A 150 -2.13 10.59 3.26
C SER A 150 -3.53 10.70 3.87
N GLY A 151 -3.67 10.37 5.15
CA GLY A 151 -4.94 10.53 5.86
C GLY A 151 -5.47 11.97 5.81
N ILE A 152 -4.58 12.97 5.79
CA ILE A 152 -4.97 14.38 5.65
C ILE A 152 -5.59 14.63 4.26
N LEU A 153 -4.93 14.19 3.19
CA LEU A 153 -5.43 14.37 1.83
C LEU A 153 -6.72 13.56 1.61
N GLU A 154 -6.81 12.35 2.12
CA GLU A 154 -8.02 11.54 2.02
C GLU A 154 -9.19 12.22 2.74
N LYS A 155 -8.96 12.76 3.94
CA LYS A 155 -9.97 13.52 4.67
C LYS A 155 -10.43 14.76 3.89
N MET A 156 -9.50 15.53 3.33
CA MET A 156 -9.86 16.69 2.50
C MET A 156 -10.71 16.30 1.30
N ILE A 157 -10.39 15.19 0.63
CA ILE A 157 -11.19 14.68 -0.49
C ILE A 157 -12.61 14.34 -0.01
N ARG A 158 -12.73 13.58 1.07
CA ARG A 158 -14.05 13.17 1.60
C ARG A 158 -14.90 14.35 2.08
N ASP A 159 -14.29 15.34 2.71
CA ASP A 159 -14.99 16.53 3.22
C ASP A 159 -15.55 17.41 2.07
N ASN A 160 -14.99 17.33 0.86
CA ASN A 160 -15.38 18.15 -0.28
C ASN A 160 -16.23 17.39 -1.33
N ILE A 161 -16.48 16.11 -1.15
CA ILE A 161 -17.25 15.27 -2.07
C ILE A 161 -18.52 14.80 -1.36
N ARG A 162 -19.68 14.99 -2.04
CA ARG A 162 -20.99 14.57 -1.51
C ARG A 162 -21.37 13.12 -1.84
N MET A 163 -20.46 12.39 -2.43
CA MET A 163 -20.64 10.99 -2.86
C MET A 163 -19.63 10.13 -2.09
N ASP A 164 -19.87 8.83 -2.03
CA ASP A 164 -18.93 7.89 -1.44
C ASP A 164 -17.58 7.98 -2.14
N VAL A 165 -16.51 7.89 -1.38
CA VAL A 165 -15.14 7.97 -1.87
C VAL A 165 -14.44 6.64 -1.55
N GLU A 166 -14.02 5.92 -2.58
CA GLU A 166 -13.23 4.70 -2.42
C GLU A 166 -11.74 4.97 -2.65
N ASN A 167 -10.93 4.66 -1.64
CA ASN A 167 -9.48 4.71 -1.78
C ASN A 167 -8.99 3.43 -2.49
N LEU A 168 -8.65 3.57 -3.75
CA LEU A 168 -8.17 2.49 -4.63
C LEU A 168 -6.68 2.66 -4.98
N THR A 169 -5.96 3.43 -4.18
CA THR A 169 -4.51 3.66 -4.32
C THR A 169 -3.70 2.41 -3.93
N CYS A 170 -2.38 2.53 -3.90
CA CYS A 170 -1.49 1.43 -3.53
C CYS A 170 -1.58 1.00 -2.05
N THR A 171 -2.26 1.76 -1.19
CA THR A 171 -2.54 1.41 0.21
C THR A 171 -4.00 1.15 0.50
N GLY A 172 -4.90 1.64 -0.34
CA GLY A 172 -6.35 1.51 -0.17
C GLY A 172 -6.96 0.28 -0.84
N GLY A 173 -8.24 0.04 -0.57
CA GLY A 173 -9.02 -1.03 -1.20
C GLY A 173 -8.53 -2.44 -0.86
N ARG A 174 -7.95 -2.63 0.34
CA ARG A 174 -7.49 -3.93 0.80
C ARG A 174 -8.69 -4.78 1.19
N ARG A 175 -9.05 -5.72 0.32
CA ARG A 175 -10.14 -6.69 0.55
C ARG A 175 -9.61 -8.08 0.22
N LEU A 176 -9.62 -8.98 1.18
CA LEU A 176 -9.19 -10.36 1.00
C LEU A 176 -10.41 -11.26 0.89
N ALA A 177 -10.57 -11.91 -0.25
CA ALA A 177 -11.61 -12.92 -0.45
C ALA A 177 -11.16 -14.25 0.17
N VAL A 178 -11.27 -14.36 1.50
CA VAL A 178 -10.88 -15.55 2.27
C VAL A 178 -12.06 -16.01 3.10
N ILE A 179 -12.31 -17.31 3.08
CA ILE A 179 -13.25 -17.98 3.98
C ILE A 179 -12.44 -18.56 5.12
N ARG A 180 -12.56 -17.99 6.31
CA ARG A 180 -11.80 -18.39 7.50
C ARG A 180 -11.93 -19.89 7.80
N GLU A 181 -13.14 -20.43 7.72
CA GLU A 181 -13.45 -21.82 8.00
C GLU A 181 -12.78 -22.80 7.03
N GLU A 182 -12.43 -22.34 5.82
CA GLU A 182 -11.65 -23.10 4.86
C GLU A 182 -10.17 -23.10 5.24
N LEU A 183 -9.61 -21.93 5.57
CA LEU A 183 -8.23 -21.83 6.03
C LEU A 183 -7.96 -22.63 7.29
N GLU A 184 -8.92 -22.70 8.21
CA GLU A 184 -8.79 -23.42 9.47
C GLU A 184 -8.57 -24.93 9.27
N LYS A 185 -9.12 -25.51 8.19
CA LYS A 185 -9.01 -26.93 7.83
C LYS A 185 -7.74 -27.27 7.06
N MET A 186 -7.00 -26.29 6.60
CA MET A 186 -5.79 -26.48 5.78
C MET A 186 -4.56 -26.73 6.66
N GLU A 187 -3.61 -27.49 6.14
CA GLU A 187 -2.26 -27.52 6.67
C GLU A 187 -1.55 -26.20 6.40
N ASP A 188 -0.50 -25.88 7.17
CA ASP A 188 0.16 -24.57 7.15
C ASP A 188 0.60 -24.13 5.74
N ASP A 189 1.23 -25.01 4.95
CA ASP A 189 1.70 -24.66 3.61
C ASP A 189 0.53 -24.34 2.66
N ALA A 190 -0.55 -25.11 2.72
CA ALA A 190 -1.76 -24.88 1.94
C ALA A 190 -2.46 -23.57 2.38
N MET A 191 -2.52 -23.32 3.68
CA MET A 191 -3.08 -22.10 4.25
C MET A 191 -2.32 -20.85 3.79
N PHE A 192 -0.99 -20.87 3.84
CA PHE A 192 -0.20 -19.72 3.36
C PHE A 192 -0.25 -19.56 1.85
N LEU A 193 -0.42 -20.65 1.08
CA LEU A 193 -0.66 -20.55 -0.35
C LEU A 193 -2.01 -19.91 -0.66
N ALA A 194 -3.08 -20.31 0.01
CA ALA A 194 -4.40 -19.69 -0.12
C ALA A 194 -4.39 -18.21 0.31
N TYR A 195 -3.64 -17.89 1.35
CA TYR A 195 -3.46 -16.53 1.79
C TYR A 195 -2.70 -15.68 0.77
N ALA A 196 -1.64 -16.21 0.16
CA ALA A 196 -0.90 -15.53 -0.90
C ALA A 196 -1.80 -15.29 -2.13
N ASP A 197 -2.64 -16.28 -2.50
CA ASP A 197 -3.63 -16.12 -3.56
C ASP A 197 -4.62 -14.99 -3.25
N ALA A 198 -5.17 -14.95 -2.05
CA ALA A 198 -6.07 -13.88 -1.62
C ALA A 198 -5.41 -12.50 -1.68
N LEU A 199 -4.14 -12.39 -1.24
CA LEU A 199 -3.38 -11.15 -1.34
C LEU A 199 -3.20 -10.69 -2.79
N LEU A 200 -2.88 -11.59 -3.72
CA LEU A 200 -2.70 -11.27 -5.14
C LEU A 200 -4.02 -11.06 -5.88
N SER A 201 -5.11 -11.61 -5.36
CA SER A 201 -6.45 -11.52 -5.97
C SER A 201 -7.16 -10.19 -5.70
N GLN A 202 -6.62 -9.31 -4.89
CA GLN A 202 -7.15 -7.97 -4.66
C GLN A 202 -7.22 -7.15 -5.97
N MET A 203 -8.00 -6.06 -5.97
CA MET A 203 -7.96 -5.08 -7.06
C MET A 203 -6.50 -4.64 -7.28
N PRO A 204 -5.90 -4.91 -8.44
CA PRO A 204 -4.48 -4.67 -8.64
C PRO A 204 -4.14 -3.17 -8.65
N CYS A 205 -3.02 -2.79 -8.04
CA CYS A 205 -2.40 -1.51 -8.32
C CYS A 205 -1.68 -1.54 -9.67
N PHE A 206 -1.27 -0.39 -10.19
CA PHE A 206 -0.62 -0.30 -11.50
C PHE A 206 0.68 -1.12 -11.61
N ARG A 207 1.36 -1.34 -10.49
CA ARG A 207 2.57 -2.17 -10.44
C ARG A 207 2.30 -3.63 -10.85
N MET A 208 1.10 -4.15 -10.55
CA MET A 208 0.75 -5.51 -10.92
C MET A 208 0.46 -5.57 -12.42
N ASN A 209 1.13 -6.46 -13.13
CA ASN A 209 0.96 -6.65 -14.57
C ASN A 209 -0.38 -7.34 -14.91
N ASN A 210 -1.47 -6.80 -14.40
CA ASN A 210 -2.83 -7.30 -14.59
C ASN A 210 -3.76 -6.21 -15.15
N SER A 211 -3.52 -5.86 -16.41
CA SER A 211 -4.33 -4.85 -17.12
C SER A 211 -5.80 -5.21 -17.20
N THR A 212 -6.14 -6.50 -17.32
CA THR A 212 -7.54 -6.95 -17.46
C THR A 212 -8.35 -6.63 -16.20
N ARG A 213 -7.82 -6.92 -15.00
CA ARG A 213 -8.50 -6.57 -13.74
C ARG A 213 -8.53 -5.06 -13.52
N ARG A 214 -7.44 -4.37 -13.83
CA ARG A 214 -7.36 -2.91 -13.72
C ARG A 214 -8.36 -2.22 -14.66
N ASN A 215 -8.52 -2.73 -15.88
CA ASN A 215 -9.51 -2.22 -16.83
C ASN A 215 -10.95 -2.42 -16.35
N ARG A 216 -11.26 -3.49 -15.62
CA ARG A 216 -12.60 -3.68 -15.03
C ARG A 216 -12.99 -2.54 -14.10
N LEU A 217 -12.04 -2.00 -13.33
CA LEU A 217 -12.27 -0.82 -12.49
C LEU A 217 -12.77 0.37 -13.31
N TYR A 218 -12.15 0.63 -14.46
CA TYR A 218 -12.55 1.75 -15.33
C TYR A 218 -13.88 1.54 -16.07
N LEU A 219 -14.37 0.31 -16.10
CA LEU A 219 -15.66 -0.08 -16.68
C LEU A 219 -16.77 -0.25 -15.63
N ASP A 220 -16.46 -0.05 -14.34
CA ASP A 220 -17.45 -0.15 -13.27
C ASP A 220 -18.53 0.93 -13.45
N PRO A 221 -19.83 0.55 -13.60
CA PRO A 221 -20.92 1.51 -13.78
C PRO A 221 -21.14 2.39 -12.54
N ASN A 222 -20.66 1.99 -11.36
CA ASN A 222 -20.76 2.76 -10.13
C ASN A 222 -19.64 3.79 -9.99
N LEU A 223 -18.56 3.69 -10.74
CA LEU A 223 -17.51 4.70 -10.78
C LEU A 223 -18.01 5.96 -11.49
N LYS A 224 -18.15 7.08 -10.78
CA LYS A 224 -18.68 8.34 -11.29
C LYS A 224 -17.62 9.40 -11.56
N GLY A 225 -16.42 9.22 -11.05
CA GLY A 225 -15.28 10.10 -11.30
C GLY A 225 -14.02 9.55 -10.66
N ILE A 226 -12.89 10.09 -11.06
CA ILE A 226 -11.58 9.70 -10.56
C ILE A 226 -10.82 10.92 -10.06
N ILE A 227 -10.32 10.84 -8.84
CA ILE A 227 -9.26 11.71 -8.35
C ILE A 227 -7.96 10.92 -8.44
N TYR A 228 -7.07 11.37 -9.30
CA TYR A 228 -5.80 10.69 -9.55
C TYR A 228 -4.65 11.41 -8.85
N HIS A 229 -4.08 10.75 -7.84
CA HIS A 229 -2.97 11.31 -7.09
C HIS A 229 -1.62 10.85 -7.62
N THR A 230 -0.72 11.81 -7.83
CA THR A 230 0.69 11.58 -8.16
C THR A 230 1.59 12.27 -7.14
N ILE A 231 2.77 11.71 -6.91
CA ILE A 231 3.83 12.32 -6.09
C ILE A 231 4.98 12.71 -7.02
N LYS A 232 5.57 13.88 -6.83
CA LYS A 232 6.75 14.31 -7.59
C LYS A 232 7.83 13.23 -7.58
N PHE A 233 8.45 13.02 -8.74
CA PHE A 233 9.45 11.98 -9.01
C PHE A 233 8.93 10.53 -8.89
N CYS A 234 7.61 10.31 -8.93
CA CYS A 234 7.01 8.99 -9.04
C CYS A 234 6.66 8.68 -10.49
N ASP A 235 7.59 8.10 -11.25
CA ASP A 235 7.41 7.79 -12.67
C ASP A 235 6.29 6.77 -12.90
N TYR A 236 6.19 5.77 -12.04
CA TYR A 236 5.24 4.66 -12.16
C TYR A 236 3.81 5.15 -12.36
N TYR A 237 3.33 6.01 -11.48
CA TYR A 237 1.97 6.54 -11.55
C TYR A 237 1.83 7.70 -12.52
N GLY A 238 2.91 8.34 -12.91
CA GLY A 238 2.94 9.27 -14.05
C GLY A 238 2.61 8.58 -15.36
N PHE A 239 3.15 7.37 -15.60
CA PHE A 239 2.82 6.54 -16.77
C PHE A 239 1.37 6.07 -16.77
N GLU A 240 0.85 5.57 -15.62
CA GLU A 240 -0.56 5.18 -15.55
C GLU A 240 -1.47 6.35 -15.88
N TYR A 241 -1.24 7.54 -15.29
CA TYR A 241 -2.03 8.73 -15.55
C TYR A 241 -2.08 9.08 -17.04
N ALA A 242 -0.93 9.05 -17.71
CA ALA A 242 -0.87 9.33 -19.16
C ALA A 242 -1.67 8.32 -19.99
N SER A 243 -1.72 7.07 -19.56
CA SER A 243 -2.50 6.01 -20.20
C SER A 243 -4.00 6.20 -20.00
N ILE A 244 -4.46 6.31 -18.76
CA ILE A 244 -5.91 6.38 -18.47
C ILE A 244 -6.56 7.67 -18.95
N LYS A 245 -5.82 8.78 -19.00
CA LYS A 245 -6.34 10.07 -19.47
C LYS A 245 -6.96 10.01 -20.87
N ARG A 246 -6.48 9.08 -21.71
CA ARG A 246 -7.00 8.94 -23.08
C ARG A 246 -8.29 8.14 -23.16
N ASP A 247 -8.45 7.16 -22.28
CA ASP A 247 -9.44 6.10 -22.43
C ASP A 247 -10.57 6.20 -21.41
N ILE A 248 -10.37 6.96 -20.31
CA ILE A 248 -11.38 7.09 -19.25
C ILE A 248 -12.56 7.97 -19.71
N LYS A 249 -13.77 7.52 -19.39
CA LYS A 249 -15.01 8.19 -19.78
C LYS A 249 -15.65 9.02 -18.66
N VAL A 250 -15.20 8.84 -17.41
CA VAL A 250 -15.68 9.60 -16.26
C VAL A 250 -14.80 10.83 -16.03
N PRO A 251 -15.29 11.86 -15.34
CA PRO A 251 -14.47 13.01 -14.93
C PRO A 251 -13.17 12.57 -14.25
N LEU A 252 -12.06 13.19 -14.59
CA LEU A 252 -10.71 12.88 -14.10
C LEU A 252 -10.04 14.14 -13.59
N LEU A 253 -9.81 14.21 -12.27
CA LEU A 253 -9.05 15.27 -11.62
C LEU A 253 -7.66 14.74 -11.22
N LYS A 254 -6.58 15.40 -11.65
CA LYS A 254 -5.23 15.12 -11.19
C LYS A 254 -4.86 15.99 -9.99
N ILE A 255 -4.34 15.37 -8.94
CA ILE A 255 -3.70 16.04 -7.82
C ILE A 255 -2.22 15.59 -7.78
N GLU A 256 -1.32 16.54 -7.62
CA GLU A 256 0.11 16.23 -7.46
C GLU A 256 0.65 16.85 -6.19
N THR A 257 1.38 16.06 -5.39
CA THR A 257 2.02 16.52 -4.16
C THR A 257 3.52 16.21 -4.19
N ASP A 258 4.29 16.81 -3.29
CA ASP A 258 5.64 16.38 -2.96
C ASP A 258 5.70 15.48 -1.70
N PHE A 259 4.54 15.18 -1.14
CA PHE A 259 4.35 14.38 0.06
C PHE A 259 4.92 15.03 1.35
N THR A 260 4.86 16.36 1.43
CA THR A 260 5.07 17.10 2.69
C THR A 260 3.76 17.69 3.21
N SER A 261 3.67 17.99 4.50
CA SER A 261 2.49 18.63 5.09
C SER A 261 2.24 20.02 4.53
N GLN A 262 3.27 20.70 4.02
CA GLN A 262 3.16 22.01 3.38
C GLN A 262 2.49 21.93 2.01
N SER A 263 2.68 20.83 1.27
CA SER A 263 1.97 20.64 0.00
C SER A 263 0.50 20.27 0.18
N ALA A 264 0.09 19.85 1.38
CA ALA A 264 -1.33 19.70 1.71
C ALA A 264 -2.07 21.03 1.87
N GLY A 265 -1.35 22.13 1.92
CA GLY A 265 -1.89 23.51 1.83
C GLY A 265 -2.36 23.84 0.40
N PHE A 266 -3.06 22.94 -0.27
CA PHE A 266 -3.70 23.22 -1.55
C PHE A 266 -4.77 24.28 -1.38
N CYS A 267 -4.42 25.52 -1.60
CA CYS A 267 -5.35 26.54 -2.10
C CYS A 267 -5.67 26.20 -3.57
N GLY A 268 -6.33 25.11 -3.82
CA GLY A 268 -7.10 24.92 -5.04
C GLY A 268 -8.23 25.94 -4.99
N ASP A 269 -8.30 26.82 -5.99
CA ASP A 269 -9.39 27.76 -6.14
C ASP A 269 -10.73 26.99 -6.10
N PRO A 270 -11.59 27.14 -5.06
CA PRO A 270 -12.83 26.38 -4.94
C PRO A 270 -13.86 26.72 -6.04
N GLY A 271 -13.52 27.57 -6.97
CA GLY A 271 -14.39 28.01 -8.07
C GLY A 271 -14.32 27.22 -9.37
N ARG A 272 -13.59 26.08 -9.44
CA ARG A 272 -13.45 25.27 -10.66
C ARG A 272 -13.69 23.76 -10.45
N LEU A 273 -14.60 23.40 -9.60
CA LEU A 273 -15.14 22.04 -9.56
C LEU A 273 -16.59 22.02 -9.96
#